data_75b3d4a5a60ba8f56270a0b7a8b51e50
#
_entry.id   75b3d4a5a60ba8f56270a0b7a8b51e50
#
_cell.length_a   1.000
_cell.length_b   1.000
_cell.length_c   1.000
_cell.angle_alpha   90.00
_cell.angle_beta   90.00
_cell.angle_gamma   90.00
#
_symmetry.space_group_name_H-M   'P 1'
#
loop_
_entity.id
_entity.type
_entity.pdbx_description
1 polymer ?
#
loop_
_entity_poly.entity_id
_entity_poly.type
_entity_poly.pdbx_seq_one_letter_code
_entity_poly.pdbx_strand_id
1 'polypeptide(L)'
;RGEKITKYVEREILNHRQLVHPHIVRFKEVFVCQNFLCIVMEYAAGGDMFDYVVRRGGLRESEARWFFQQLIIATEFIHRMGVANRDIKLENTLLDGSPKPLIKLCDFGYSKHEKFQSAPGSRVGTPAYLAPEVILTTTGNTYNGKVSDIWSCGVMLYVMLVGSYPFERAEDKKDPQRLQRMIQRILRVEYSFPERLHISAELQDLLDKILVADPEKRITIPEILEHPWYNKDLPPGVKEMNDTMVIPSSGYQTEDCL
;
A
#
# COMPACT_ATOMS: atom_id res chain seq x y z
N ARG A 1 -23.49 -13.43 26.24
CA ARG A 1 -23.64 -12.08 25.59
C ARG A 1 -22.52 -12.00 24.59
N GLY A 2 -22.81 -12.26 23.29
CA GLY A 2 -21.81 -12.17 22.23
C GLY A 2 -21.37 -10.71 22.06
N GLU A 3 -20.08 -10.45 22.16
CA GLU A 3 -19.53 -9.16 21.74
C GLU A 3 -19.83 -8.99 20.25
N LYS A 4 -20.45 -7.87 19.89
CA LYS A 4 -20.71 -7.57 18.47
C LYS A 4 -19.37 -7.42 17.76
N ILE A 5 -19.16 -8.17 16.68
CA ILE A 5 -18.05 -7.97 15.73
C ILE A 5 -18.04 -6.49 15.40
N THR A 6 -16.87 -5.85 15.57
CA THR A 6 -16.77 -4.41 15.26
C THR A 6 -16.96 -4.20 13.78
N LYS A 7 -17.60 -3.10 13.37
CA LYS A 7 -17.81 -2.75 11.95
C LYS A 7 -16.50 -2.72 11.14
N TYR A 8 -15.35 -2.55 11.81
CA TYR A 8 -14.03 -2.59 11.16
C TYR A 8 -13.66 -4.01 10.71
N VAL A 9 -13.81 -4.99 11.60
CA VAL A 9 -13.51 -6.39 11.29
C VAL A 9 -14.47 -6.94 10.24
N GLU A 10 -15.75 -6.61 10.32
CA GLU A 10 -16.74 -6.99 9.29
C GLU A 10 -16.33 -6.43 7.91
N ARG A 11 -15.92 -5.16 7.84
CA ARG A 11 -15.46 -4.52 6.60
C ARG A 11 -14.19 -5.16 6.06
N GLU A 12 -13.24 -5.46 6.93
CA GLU A 12 -12.01 -6.16 6.56
C GLU A 12 -12.33 -7.48 5.88
N ILE A 13 -13.18 -8.29 6.50
CA ILE A 13 -13.61 -9.58 5.95
C ILE A 13 -14.27 -9.39 4.58
N LEU A 14 -15.25 -8.48 4.48
CA LEU A 14 -16.00 -8.25 3.24
C LEU A 14 -15.10 -7.70 2.11
N ASN A 15 -14.20 -6.79 2.42
CA ASN A 15 -13.28 -6.23 1.43
C ASN A 15 -12.23 -7.25 1.01
N HIS A 16 -11.60 -7.95 1.96
CA HIS A 16 -10.51 -8.88 1.67
C HIS A 16 -10.99 -10.14 0.94
N ARG A 17 -12.16 -10.69 1.31
CA ARG A 17 -12.72 -11.93 0.73
C ARG A 17 -12.85 -11.88 -0.80
N GLN A 18 -13.17 -10.71 -1.37
CA GLN A 18 -13.33 -10.54 -2.82
C GLN A 18 -12.00 -10.33 -3.57
N LEU A 19 -10.89 -10.06 -2.86
CA LEU A 19 -9.60 -9.76 -3.47
C LEU A 19 -8.80 -11.05 -3.69
N VAL A 20 -8.94 -11.64 -4.87
CA VAL A 20 -8.20 -12.84 -5.28
C VAL A 20 -7.15 -12.46 -6.31
N HIS A 21 -5.88 -12.38 -5.89
CA HIS A 21 -4.79 -11.92 -6.73
C HIS A 21 -3.45 -12.54 -6.30
N PRO A 22 -2.49 -12.84 -7.21
CA PRO A 22 -1.18 -13.42 -6.86
C PRO A 22 -0.38 -12.63 -5.83
N HIS A 23 -0.53 -11.30 -5.82
CA HIS A 23 0.19 -10.39 -4.92
C HIS A 23 -0.65 -9.89 -3.74
N ILE A 24 -1.72 -10.58 -3.41
CA ILE A 24 -2.54 -10.34 -2.20
C ILE A 24 -2.62 -11.65 -1.42
N VAL A 25 -2.47 -11.58 -0.10
CA VAL A 25 -2.69 -12.74 0.79
C VAL A 25 -4.10 -13.25 0.61
N ARG A 26 -4.26 -14.50 0.20
CA ARG A 26 -5.58 -15.06 -0.06
C ARG A 26 -6.36 -15.27 1.22
N PHE A 27 -7.54 -14.67 1.30
CA PHE A 27 -8.54 -15.00 2.32
C PHE A 27 -9.08 -16.41 2.05
N LYS A 28 -9.16 -17.25 3.09
CA LYS A 28 -9.67 -18.63 2.98
C LYS A 28 -11.04 -18.76 3.61
N GLU A 29 -11.11 -18.54 4.91
CA GLU A 29 -12.36 -18.70 5.66
C GLU A 29 -12.38 -17.85 6.93
N VAL A 30 -13.54 -17.68 7.51
CA VAL A 30 -13.76 -17.07 8.81
C VAL A 30 -14.73 -17.93 9.61
N PHE A 31 -14.42 -18.14 10.88
CA PHE A 31 -15.28 -18.88 11.81
C PHE A 31 -15.14 -18.37 13.24
N VAL A 32 -16.12 -18.68 14.07
CA VAL A 32 -16.08 -18.37 15.49
C VAL A 32 -15.70 -19.63 16.26
N CYS A 33 -14.69 -19.53 17.12
CA CYS A 33 -14.27 -20.60 18.01
C CYS A 33 -14.28 -20.09 19.45
N GLN A 34 -15.18 -20.61 20.28
CA GLN A 34 -15.41 -20.12 21.64
C GLN A 34 -15.71 -18.61 21.64
N ASN A 35 -14.78 -17.79 22.12
CA ASN A 35 -14.91 -16.33 22.21
C ASN A 35 -14.08 -15.58 21.16
N PHE A 36 -13.48 -16.29 20.19
CA PHE A 36 -12.59 -15.72 19.18
C PHE A 36 -13.20 -15.80 17.80
N LEU A 37 -13.09 -14.70 17.05
CA LEU A 37 -13.29 -14.69 15.61
C LEU A 37 -11.96 -15.08 14.96
N CYS A 38 -11.96 -16.18 14.22
CA CYS A 38 -10.78 -16.72 13.55
C CYS A 38 -10.87 -16.39 12.06
N ILE A 39 -9.88 -15.68 11.52
CA ILE A 39 -9.74 -15.42 10.08
C ILE A 39 -8.58 -16.27 9.58
N VAL A 40 -8.83 -17.15 8.61
CA VAL A 40 -7.84 -18.04 8.00
C VAL A 40 -7.40 -17.44 6.67
N MET A 41 -6.10 -17.31 6.51
CA MET A 41 -5.48 -16.76 5.30
C MET A 41 -4.37 -17.65 4.77
N GLU A 42 -3.90 -17.37 3.56
CA GLU A 42 -2.69 -17.94 2.97
C GLU A 42 -1.48 -17.66 3.89
N TYR A 43 -0.61 -18.65 4.04
CA TYR A 43 0.63 -18.49 4.76
C TYR A 43 1.74 -17.99 3.82
N ALA A 44 2.31 -16.86 4.13
CA ALA A 44 3.45 -16.27 3.41
C ALA A 44 4.75 -16.56 4.17
N ALA A 45 5.53 -17.52 3.68
CA ALA A 45 6.66 -18.09 4.42
C ALA A 45 7.91 -17.19 4.48
N GLY A 46 7.98 -16.14 3.66
CA GLY A 46 9.15 -15.25 3.57
C GLY A 46 9.20 -14.13 4.61
N GLY A 47 8.18 -14.03 5.49
CA GLY A 47 8.06 -12.95 6.47
C GLY A 47 7.64 -11.62 5.85
N ASP A 48 7.79 -10.53 6.60
CA ASP A 48 7.43 -9.20 6.12
C ASP A 48 8.58 -8.51 5.36
N MET A 49 8.19 -7.58 4.50
CA MET A 49 9.12 -6.87 3.63
C MET A 49 9.93 -5.81 4.40
N PHE A 50 9.44 -5.31 5.52
CA PHE A 50 10.16 -4.35 6.34
C PHE A 50 11.45 -4.99 6.88
N ASP A 51 11.35 -6.16 7.51
CA ASP A 51 12.48 -6.94 8.00
C ASP A 51 13.45 -7.31 6.86
N TYR A 52 12.90 -7.67 5.70
CA TYR A 52 13.69 -8.01 4.51
C TYR A 52 14.57 -6.83 4.05
N VAL A 53 14.02 -5.63 4.01
CA VAL A 53 14.72 -4.40 3.59
C VAL A 53 15.72 -3.94 4.66
N VAL A 54 15.30 -3.90 5.94
CA VAL A 54 16.13 -3.42 7.05
C VAL A 54 17.38 -4.27 7.24
N ARG A 55 17.27 -5.60 7.17
CA ARG A 55 18.42 -6.52 7.28
C ARG A 55 19.47 -6.30 6.17
N ARG A 56 19.06 -5.75 5.01
CA ARG A 56 19.94 -5.47 3.86
C ARG A 56 20.45 -4.03 3.84
N GLY A 57 19.92 -3.16 4.70
CA GLY A 57 20.25 -1.73 4.70
C GLY A 57 19.82 -1.01 3.43
N GLY A 58 18.73 -1.45 2.82
CA GLY A 58 18.21 -1.04 1.52
C GLY A 58 18.50 -2.04 0.41
N LEU A 59 17.78 -1.92 -0.70
CA LEU A 59 17.85 -2.79 -1.86
C LEU A 59 18.51 -2.10 -3.04
N ARG A 60 19.08 -2.88 -3.96
CA ARG A 60 19.52 -2.36 -5.25
C ARG A 60 18.31 -1.92 -6.07
N GLU A 61 18.49 -0.93 -6.93
CA GLU A 61 17.42 -0.36 -7.75
C GLU A 61 16.65 -1.40 -8.56
N SER A 62 17.34 -2.40 -9.13
CA SER A 62 16.70 -3.49 -9.88
C SER A 62 15.82 -4.39 -9.01
N GLU A 63 16.21 -4.64 -7.77
CA GLU A 63 15.43 -5.44 -6.82
C GLU A 63 14.24 -4.63 -6.27
N ALA A 64 14.43 -3.35 -5.96
CA ALA A 64 13.35 -2.46 -5.58
C ALA A 64 12.31 -2.32 -6.69
N ARG A 65 12.76 -2.26 -7.97
CA ARG A 65 11.88 -2.25 -9.15
C ARG A 65 11.06 -3.53 -9.26
N TRP A 66 11.65 -4.69 -9.05
CA TRP A 66 10.95 -5.97 -9.05
C TRP A 66 9.79 -6.00 -8.06
N PHE A 67 10.01 -5.51 -6.85
CA PHE A 67 8.95 -5.45 -5.83
C PHE A 67 7.93 -4.34 -6.12
N PHE A 68 8.38 -3.19 -6.61
CA PHE A 68 7.50 -2.07 -6.94
C PHE A 68 6.56 -2.40 -8.11
N GLN A 69 7.04 -3.13 -9.12
CA GLN A 69 6.21 -3.61 -10.23
C GLN A 69 5.04 -4.45 -9.71
N GLN A 70 5.29 -5.36 -8.79
CA GLN A 70 4.27 -6.20 -8.18
C GLN A 70 3.31 -5.38 -7.28
N LEU A 71 3.85 -4.42 -6.53
CA LEU A 71 3.06 -3.53 -5.67
C LEU A 71 2.05 -2.72 -6.49
N ILE A 72 2.47 -2.16 -7.61
CA ILE A 72 1.59 -1.34 -8.46
C ILE A 72 0.50 -2.19 -9.10
N ILE A 73 0.81 -3.39 -9.61
CA ILE A 73 -0.20 -4.30 -10.17
C ILE A 73 -1.22 -4.74 -9.09
N ALA A 74 -0.76 -5.05 -7.87
CA ALA A 74 -1.67 -5.38 -6.78
C ALA A 74 -2.55 -4.19 -6.39
N THR A 75 -1.98 -2.99 -6.33
CA THR A 75 -2.72 -1.75 -6.01
C THR A 75 -3.72 -1.41 -7.10
N GLU A 76 -3.35 -1.55 -8.39
CA GLU A 76 -4.27 -1.40 -9.51
C GLU A 76 -5.46 -2.34 -9.38
N PHE A 77 -5.21 -3.63 -9.11
CA PHE A 77 -6.27 -4.62 -8.93
C PHE A 77 -7.23 -4.20 -7.81
N ILE A 78 -6.71 -3.85 -6.64
CA ILE A 78 -7.52 -3.41 -5.50
C ILE A 78 -8.39 -2.19 -5.90
N HIS A 79 -7.79 -1.22 -6.59
CA HIS A 79 -8.49 -0.01 -7.04
C HIS A 79 -9.55 -0.31 -8.10
N ARG A 80 -9.30 -1.23 -9.03
CA ARG A 80 -10.29 -1.69 -10.02
C ARG A 80 -11.45 -2.44 -9.38
N MET A 81 -11.20 -3.16 -8.27
CA MET A 81 -12.24 -3.78 -7.44
C MET A 81 -13.01 -2.76 -6.57
N GLY A 82 -12.73 -1.46 -6.71
CA GLY A 82 -13.42 -0.39 -5.97
C GLY A 82 -12.95 -0.21 -4.53
N VAL A 83 -11.84 -0.81 -4.14
CA VAL A 83 -11.29 -0.75 -2.77
C VAL A 83 -10.07 0.17 -2.74
N ALA A 84 -9.97 1.03 -1.72
CA ALA A 84 -8.74 1.72 -1.34
C ALA A 84 -8.19 1.06 -0.07
N ASN A 85 -6.91 0.68 -0.06
CA ASN A 85 -6.28 -0.03 1.06
C ASN A 85 -6.08 0.88 2.28
N ARG A 86 -5.45 2.06 2.10
CA ARG A 86 -5.20 3.11 3.09
C ARG A 86 -4.18 2.79 4.19
N ASP A 87 -3.51 1.64 4.11
CA ASP A 87 -2.39 1.27 5.00
C ASP A 87 -1.32 0.47 4.26
N ILE A 88 -1.05 0.87 3.00
CA ILE A 88 0.05 0.32 2.20
C ILE A 88 1.38 0.69 2.87
N LYS A 89 2.14 -0.34 3.28
CA LYS A 89 3.45 -0.20 3.94
C LYS A 89 4.22 -1.51 3.91
N LEU A 90 5.52 -1.45 4.17
CA LEU A 90 6.39 -2.64 4.15
C LEU A 90 5.98 -3.70 5.18
N GLU A 91 5.49 -3.28 6.34
CA GLU A 91 5.04 -4.14 7.43
C GLU A 91 3.78 -4.95 7.05
N ASN A 92 2.94 -4.41 6.17
CA ASN A 92 1.73 -5.05 5.64
C ASN A 92 1.97 -5.71 4.27
N THR A 93 3.23 -5.87 3.88
CA THR A 93 3.64 -6.54 2.64
C THR A 93 4.47 -7.75 3.01
N LEU A 94 3.91 -8.94 2.84
CA LEU A 94 4.58 -10.20 3.11
C LEU A 94 5.30 -10.73 1.86
N LEU A 95 6.17 -11.70 2.04
CA LEU A 95 6.91 -12.39 0.99
C LEU A 95 6.55 -13.88 0.97
N ASP A 96 6.42 -14.47 -0.20
CA ASP A 96 6.01 -15.86 -0.37
C ASP A 96 7.07 -16.90 0.03
N GLY A 97 8.32 -16.47 0.24
CA GLY A 97 9.44 -17.33 0.64
C GLY A 97 10.14 -18.03 -0.53
N SER A 98 9.78 -17.73 -1.79
CA SER A 98 10.49 -18.25 -2.96
C SER A 98 11.89 -17.62 -3.11
N PRO A 99 12.82 -18.26 -3.88
CA PRO A 99 14.17 -17.71 -4.10
C PRO A 99 14.21 -16.34 -4.77
N LYS A 100 13.19 -16.03 -5.60
CA LYS A 100 12.91 -14.69 -6.13
C LYS A 100 11.54 -14.26 -5.58
N PRO A 101 11.49 -13.64 -4.39
CA PRO A 101 10.26 -13.50 -3.65
C PRO A 101 9.18 -12.70 -4.39
N LEU A 102 7.94 -13.17 -4.25
CA LEU A 102 6.75 -12.42 -4.64
C LEU A 102 6.17 -11.73 -3.41
N ILE A 103 5.69 -10.51 -3.61
CA ILE A 103 4.97 -9.81 -2.53
C ILE A 103 3.55 -10.34 -2.39
N LYS A 104 3.05 -10.22 -1.17
CA LYS A 104 1.68 -10.54 -0.76
C LYS A 104 1.15 -9.42 0.13
N LEU A 105 0.37 -8.51 -0.42
CA LEU A 105 -0.30 -7.47 0.39
C LEU A 105 -1.27 -8.14 1.38
N CYS A 106 -1.21 -7.72 2.62
CA CYS A 106 -2.14 -8.14 3.67
C CYS A 106 -2.68 -6.91 4.40
N ASP A 107 -3.59 -7.15 5.35
CA ASP A 107 -4.24 -6.13 6.18
C ASP A 107 -5.11 -5.13 5.39
N PHE A 108 -6.39 -5.39 5.43
CA PHE A 108 -7.44 -4.54 4.84
C PHE A 108 -8.32 -3.90 5.92
N GLY A 109 -7.87 -3.89 7.18
CA GLY A 109 -8.62 -3.34 8.32
C GLY A 109 -8.98 -1.87 8.19
N TYR A 110 -8.15 -1.08 7.48
CA TYR A 110 -8.44 0.31 7.18
C TYR A 110 -9.05 0.53 5.80
N SER A 111 -9.22 -0.51 5.00
CA SER A 111 -9.72 -0.40 3.62
C SER A 111 -11.14 0.15 3.53
N LYS A 112 -11.44 0.81 2.42
CA LYS A 112 -12.78 1.32 2.08
C LYS A 112 -13.17 0.94 0.66
N HIS A 113 -14.44 0.52 0.51
CA HIS A 113 -15.03 0.21 -0.79
C HIS A 113 -15.94 1.36 -1.26
N GLU A 114 -15.77 1.82 -2.50
CA GLU A 114 -16.46 3.00 -3.05
C GLU A 114 -18.00 2.85 -3.08
N LYS A 115 -18.51 1.67 -3.44
CA LYS A 115 -19.96 1.43 -3.56
C LYS A 115 -20.69 1.33 -2.23
N PHE A 116 -20.02 0.80 -1.20
CA PHE A 116 -20.68 0.44 0.07
C PHE A 116 -20.31 1.38 1.22
N GLN A 117 -19.42 2.31 1.00
CA GLN A 117 -18.88 3.17 2.05
C GLN A 117 -18.69 4.60 1.55
N SER A 118 -18.98 5.58 2.43
CA SER A 118 -18.67 7.00 2.15
C SER A 118 -17.18 7.22 1.94
N ALA A 119 -16.82 8.25 1.19
CA ALA A 119 -15.43 8.66 1.02
C ALA A 119 -14.69 8.81 2.36
N PRO A 120 -13.37 8.50 2.42
CA PRO A 120 -12.62 8.56 3.67
C PRO A 120 -12.55 9.98 4.23
N GLY A 121 -12.88 10.13 5.51
CA GLY A 121 -12.78 11.40 6.26
C GLY A 121 -12.03 11.24 7.58
N SER A 122 -11.36 10.10 7.80
CA SER A 122 -10.58 9.83 9.01
C SER A 122 -9.10 9.69 8.68
N ARG A 123 -8.25 10.25 9.56
CA ARG A 123 -6.79 10.05 9.50
C ARG A 123 -6.45 8.67 10.02
N VAL A 124 -6.24 7.73 9.12
CA VAL A 124 -5.83 6.35 9.44
C VAL A 124 -4.59 5.97 8.66
N GLY A 125 -3.82 5.04 9.18
CA GLY A 125 -2.57 4.56 8.61
C GLY A 125 -1.36 4.91 9.47
N THR A 126 -0.20 4.44 9.06
CA THR A 126 1.09 4.66 9.74
C THR A 126 1.63 6.05 9.38
N PRO A 127 1.94 6.93 10.35
CA PRO A 127 2.26 8.35 10.09
C PRO A 127 3.33 8.59 9.00
N ALA A 128 4.37 7.75 8.94
CA ALA A 128 5.46 7.91 7.97
C ALA A 128 5.03 7.69 6.50
N TYR A 129 3.90 7.00 6.27
CA TYR A 129 3.35 6.70 4.94
C TYR A 129 2.17 7.61 4.55
N LEU A 130 1.68 8.47 5.47
CA LEU A 130 0.50 9.28 5.21
C LEU A 130 0.76 10.34 4.14
N ALA A 131 -0.18 10.46 3.20
CA ALA A 131 -0.16 11.51 2.19
C ALA A 131 -0.56 12.88 2.79
N PRO A 132 -0.09 14.00 2.20
CA PRO A 132 -0.41 15.35 2.66
C PRO A 132 -1.92 15.60 2.83
N GLU A 133 -2.74 15.20 1.87
CA GLU A 133 -4.20 15.37 1.91
C GLU A 133 -4.85 14.59 3.08
N VAL A 134 -4.29 13.44 3.46
CA VAL A 134 -4.76 12.65 4.61
C VAL A 134 -4.43 13.37 5.92
N ILE A 135 -3.22 13.93 6.02
CA ILE A 135 -2.78 14.71 7.19
C ILE A 135 -3.62 15.97 7.36
N LEU A 136 -3.95 16.66 6.27
CA LEU A 136 -4.72 17.89 6.26
C LEU A 136 -6.23 17.66 6.45
N THR A 137 -6.70 16.42 6.33
CA THR A 137 -8.13 16.10 6.49
C THR A 137 -8.60 16.46 7.89
N THR A 138 -9.68 17.25 7.94
CA THR A 138 -10.39 17.64 9.17
C THR A 138 -11.78 17.01 9.22
N THR A 139 -12.43 17.09 10.38
CA THR A 139 -13.80 16.58 10.54
C THR A 139 -14.74 17.20 9.51
N GLY A 140 -15.41 16.36 8.72
CA GLY A 140 -16.34 16.78 7.65
C GLY A 140 -15.72 16.83 6.25
N ASN A 141 -14.40 16.82 6.12
CA ASN A 141 -13.72 16.72 4.82
C ASN A 141 -13.42 15.26 4.46
N THR A 142 -13.36 14.99 3.17
CA THR A 142 -13.01 13.67 2.63
C THR A 142 -11.81 13.77 1.70
N TYR A 143 -11.15 12.65 1.45
CA TYR A 143 -10.06 12.54 0.49
C TYR A 143 -10.23 11.30 -0.40
N ASN A 144 -9.53 11.24 -1.52
CA ASN A 144 -9.51 10.07 -2.38
C ASN A 144 -8.50 9.05 -1.86
N GLY A 145 -9.00 7.94 -1.28
CA GLY A 145 -8.14 6.89 -0.72
C GLY A 145 -7.24 6.21 -1.75
N LYS A 146 -7.67 6.08 -3.01
CA LYS A 146 -6.86 5.50 -4.08
C LYS A 146 -5.67 6.38 -4.44
N VAL A 147 -5.87 7.69 -4.46
CA VAL A 147 -4.78 8.64 -4.72
C VAL A 147 -3.77 8.66 -3.56
N SER A 148 -4.26 8.54 -2.32
CA SER A 148 -3.36 8.43 -1.16
C SER A 148 -2.58 7.10 -1.11
N ASP A 149 -3.13 6.01 -1.62
CA ASP A 149 -2.41 4.73 -1.76
C ASP A 149 -1.20 4.87 -2.69
N ILE A 150 -1.30 5.67 -3.77
CA ILE A 150 -0.17 5.93 -4.69
C ILE A 150 0.98 6.62 -3.96
N TRP A 151 0.69 7.63 -3.14
CA TRP A 151 1.71 8.26 -2.28
C TRP A 151 2.40 7.23 -1.38
N SER A 152 1.64 6.37 -0.72
CA SER A 152 2.18 5.32 0.15
C SER A 152 3.07 4.34 -0.62
N CYS A 153 2.72 4.00 -1.88
CA CYS A 153 3.59 3.22 -2.77
C CYS A 153 4.93 3.93 -3.04
N GLY A 154 4.92 5.25 -3.24
CA GLY A 154 6.15 6.04 -3.40
C GLY A 154 7.03 6.04 -2.15
N VAL A 155 6.42 6.20 -0.98
CA VAL A 155 7.14 6.07 0.30
C VAL A 155 7.75 4.68 0.44
N MET A 156 7.00 3.61 0.13
CA MET A 156 7.53 2.25 0.13
C MET A 156 8.73 2.10 -0.79
N LEU A 157 8.65 2.64 -2.02
CA LEU A 157 9.76 2.59 -2.98
C LEU A 157 11.01 3.26 -2.42
N TYR A 158 10.86 4.43 -1.81
CA TYR A 158 11.97 5.11 -1.15
C TYR A 158 12.57 4.25 -0.03
N VAL A 159 11.73 3.71 0.86
CA VAL A 159 12.20 2.87 1.98
C VAL A 159 12.90 1.60 1.47
N MET A 160 12.41 0.98 0.41
CA MET A 160 13.07 -0.16 -0.23
C MET A 160 14.50 0.17 -0.66
N LEU A 161 14.73 1.36 -1.21
CA LEU A 161 16.04 1.79 -1.72
C LEU A 161 17.02 2.20 -0.60
N VAL A 162 16.51 2.89 0.41
CA VAL A 162 17.34 3.58 1.43
C VAL A 162 17.41 2.81 2.75
N GLY A 163 16.39 2.01 3.06
CA GLY A 163 16.26 1.32 4.37
C GLY A 163 15.79 2.24 5.50
N SER A 164 15.35 3.47 5.18
CA SER A 164 14.82 4.44 6.14
C SER A 164 13.73 5.30 5.49
N TYR A 165 12.90 5.94 6.31
CA TYR A 165 11.78 6.75 5.82
C TYR A 165 12.24 8.10 5.19
N PRO A 166 11.57 8.57 4.11
CA PRO A 166 12.00 9.77 3.38
C PRO A 166 11.92 11.05 4.21
N PHE A 167 10.96 11.14 5.11
CA PHE A 167 10.65 12.35 5.87
C PHE A 167 11.14 12.30 7.32
N GLU A 168 11.74 11.20 7.77
CA GLU A 168 12.40 11.09 9.06
C GLU A 168 13.88 11.46 8.95
N ARG A 169 14.42 12.04 10.03
CA ARG A 169 15.84 12.37 10.12
C ARG A 169 16.43 11.84 11.42
N ALA A 170 17.69 11.39 11.34
CA ALA A 170 18.39 10.82 12.48
C ALA A 170 18.56 11.80 13.64
N GLU A 171 18.74 13.09 13.33
CA GLU A 171 18.85 14.16 14.32
C GLU A 171 17.57 14.38 15.13
N ASP A 172 16.41 14.03 14.58
CA ASP A 172 15.13 14.22 15.27
C ASP A 172 14.79 13.08 16.27
N LYS A 173 15.55 11.99 16.30
CA LYS A 173 15.21 10.78 17.09
C LYS A 173 14.97 11.08 18.59
N LYS A 174 15.66 12.07 19.16
CA LYS A 174 15.52 12.49 20.55
C LYS A 174 14.66 13.74 20.75
N ASP A 175 14.13 14.31 19.66
CA ASP A 175 13.33 15.53 19.72
C ASP A 175 11.88 15.18 20.09
N PRO A 176 11.29 15.77 21.14
CA PRO A 176 9.88 15.61 21.46
C PRO A 176 8.94 16.02 20.31
N GLN A 177 9.38 16.91 19.43
CA GLN A 177 8.62 17.40 18.28
C GLN A 177 8.90 16.62 16.99
N ARG A 178 9.59 15.46 17.05
CA ARG A 178 9.97 14.67 15.86
C ARG A 178 8.80 14.40 14.91
N LEU A 179 7.63 14.04 15.45
CA LEU A 179 6.43 13.78 14.66
C LEU A 179 5.94 15.04 13.94
N GLN A 180 5.95 16.18 14.62
CA GLN A 180 5.54 17.45 14.04
C GLN A 180 6.49 17.88 12.91
N ARG A 181 7.81 17.71 13.10
CA ARG A 181 8.82 17.99 12.06
C ARG A 181 8.65 17.06 10.86
N MET A 182 8.44 15.76 11.09
CA MET A 182 8.16 14.81 10.01
C MET A 182 6.92 15.24 9.21
N ILE A 183 5.82 15.59 9.89
CA ILE A 183 4.60 16.09 9.25
C ILE A 183 4.88 17.32 8.38
N GLN A 184 5.65 18.30 8.90
CA GLN A 184 6.02 19.48 8.12
C GLN A 184 6.78 19.11 6.83
N ARG A 185 7.72 18.15 6.89
CA ARG A 185 8.47 17.68 5.70
C ARG A 185 7.55 16.94 4.71
N ILE A 186 6.61 16.15 5.20
CA ILE A 186 5.60 15.50 4.34
C ILE A 186 4.81 16.57 3.57
N LEU A 187 4.30 17.59 4.26
CA LEU A 187 3.50 18.65 3.65
C LEU A 187 4.28 19.48 2.62
N ARG A 188 5.61 19.59 2.78
CA ARG A 188 6.50 20.32 1.87
C ARG A 188 7.22 19.41 0.89
N VAL A 189 7.04 18.09 1.00
CA VAL A 189 7.74 17.06 0.21
C VAL A 189 9.27 17.20 0.33
N GLU A 190 9.77 17.48 1.53
CA GLU A 190 11.21 17.67 1.81
C GLU A 190 11.89 16.33 2.08
N TYR A 191 12.32 15.64 1.03
CA TYR A 191 13.12 14.42 1.12
C TYR A 191 14.38 14.52 0.26
N SER A 192 15.38 13.68 0.53
CA SER A 192 16.60 13.56 -0.27
C SER A 192 17.18 12.16 -0.15
N PHE A 193 17.89 11.71 -1.16
CA PHE A 193 18.67 10.48 -1.08
C PHE A 193 20.01 10.71 -0.37
N PRO A 194 20.52 9.70 0.36
CA PRO A 194 21.88 9.73 0.88
C PRO A 194 22.89 9.87 -0.26
N GLU A 195 23.92 10.71 -0.11
CA GLU A 195 24.95 10.98 -1.13
C GLU A 195 25.63 9.72 -1.69
N ARG A 196 25.72 8.67 -0.85
CA ARG A 196 26.30 7.36 -1.23
C ARG A 196 25.39 6.53 -2.15
N LEU A 197 24.13 6.90 -2.28
CA LEU A 197 23.16 6.14 -3.08
C LEU A 197 22.99 6.81 -4.44
N HIS A 198 23.52 6.16 -5.47
CA HIS A 198 23.32 6.60 -6.86
C HIS A 198 22.06 5.92 -7.39
N ILE A 199 21.08 6.73 -7.76
CA ILE A 199 19.84 6.30 -8.42
C ILE A 199 19.81 6.76 -9.87
N SER A 200 19.07 6.07 -10.71
CA SER A 200 18.87 6.50 -12.11
C SER A 200 18.00 7.75 -12.20
N ALA A 201 18.19 8.53 -13.26
CA ALA A 201 17.36 9.71 -13.51
C ALA A 201 15.88 9.34 -13.69
N GLU A 202 15.61 8.19 -14.30
CA GLU A 202 14.25 7.67 -14.48
C GLU A 202 13.58 7.31 -13.13
N LEU A 203 14.34 6.79 -12.15
CA LEU A 203 13.82 6.54 -10.81
C LEU A 203 13.48 7.84 -10.09
N GLN A 204 14.38 8.83 -10.17
CA GLN A 204 14.12 10.15 -9.59
C GLN A 204 12.87 10.79 -10.20
N ASP A 205 12.75 10.77 -11.53
CA ASP A 205 11.58 11.29 -12.24
C ASP A 205 10.27 10.63 -11.80
N LEU A 206 10.26 9.28 -11.63
CA LEU A 206 9.09 8.57 -11.15
C LEU A 206 8.72 8.97 -9.70
N LEU A 207 9.70 9.03 -8.80
CA LEU A 207 9.44 9.42 -7.41
C LEU A 207 8.96 10.86 -7.29
N ASP A 208 9.52 11.78 -8.08
CA ASP A 208 9.10 13.18 -8.12
C ASP A 208 7.66 13.36 -8.64
N LYS A 209 7.18 12.42 -9.47
CA LYS A 209 5.79 12.37 -9.92
C LYS A 209 4.84 11.72 -8.92
N ILE A 210 5.32 10.76 -8.12
CA ILE A 210 4.52 10.08 -7.09
C ILE A 210 4.42 10.94 -5.83
N LEU A 211 5.55 11.46 -5.33
CA LEU A 211 5.61 12.24 -4.10
C LEU A 211 5.28 13.71 -4.38
N VAL A 212 4.06 13.97 -4.83
CA VAL A 212 3.52 15.30 -5.10
C VAL A 212 2.48 15.63 -4.03
N ALA A 213 2.61 16.80 -3.38
CA ALA A 213 1.72 17.21 -2.29
C ALA A 213 0.26 17.42 -2.73
N ASP A 214 0.08 17.98 -3.93
CA ASP A 214 -1.23 18.18 -4.55
C ASP A 214 -1.74 16.85 -5.14
N PRO A 215 -2.80 16.23 -4.58
CA PRO A 215 -3.30 14.94 -5.06
C PRO A 215 -3.80 14.98 -6.51
N GLU A 216 -4.24 16.15 -7.00
CA GLU A 216 -4.74 16.30 -8.37
C GLU A 216 -3.60 16.33 -9.42
N LYS A 217 -2.36 16.58 -8.97
CA LYS A 217 -1.16 16.58 -9.83
C LYS A 217 -0.31 15.32 -9.68
N ARG A 218 -0.67 14.47 -8.72
CA ARG A 218 0.04 13.22 -8.48
C ARG A 218 -0.20 12.26 -9.63
N ILE A 219 0.86 11.58 -10.08
CA ILE A 219 0.80 10.56 -11.13
C ILE A 219 -0.26 9.51 -10.80
N THR A 220 -0.96 9.05 -11.81
CA THR A 220 -1.97 7.97 -11.72
C THR A 220 -1.35 6.59 -11.98
N ILE A 221 -2.03 5.52 -11.57
CA ILE A 221 -1.56 4.15 -11.85
C ILE A 221 -1.37 3.89 -13.36
N PRO A 222 -2.29 4.25 -14.26
CA PRO A 222 -2.06 4.11 -15.70
C PRO A 222 -0.78 4.80 -16.19
N GLU A 223 -0.49 5.99 -15.69
CA GLU A 223 0.75 6.72 -16.04
C GLU A 223 2.00 6.04 -15.46
N ILE A 224 1.92 5.45 -14.24
CA ILE A 224 3.02 4.64 -13.68
C ILE A 224 3.29 3.42 -14.55
N LEU A 225 2.26 2.74 -15.01
CA LEU A 225 2.36 1.55 -15.88
C LEU A 225 3.04 1.87 -17.22
N GLU A 226 2.96 3.12 -17.69
CA GLU A 226 3.65 3.57 -18.92
C GLU A 226 5.02 4.21 -18.65
N HIS A 227 5.40 4.39 -17.39
CA HIS A 227 6.65 5.06 -17.04
C HIS A 227 7.89 4.22 -17.44
N PRO A 228 8.94 4.80 -18.06
CA PRO A 228 10.13 4.07 -18.53
C PRO A 228 10.80 3.24 -17.44
N TRP A 229 10.94 3.80 -16.22
CA TRP A 229 11.54 3.07 -15.11
C TRP A 229 10.73 1.84 -14.69
N TYR A 230 9.40 1.96 -14.67
CA TYR A 230 8.51 0.85 -14.33
C TYR A 230 8.58 -0.28 -15.37
N ASN A 231 8.66 0.08 -16.65
CA ASN A 231 8.68 -0.88 -17.77
C ASN A 231 10.02 -1.60 -17.95
N LYS A 232 11.09 -1.12 -17.31
CA LYS A 232 12.40 -1.75 -17.42
C LYS A 232 12.39 -3.14 -16.76
N ASP A 233 12.79 -4.16 -17.52
CA ASP A 233 12.80 -5.56 -17.08
C ASP A 233 11.42 -6.11 -16.64
N LEU A 234 10.32 -5.50 -17.07
CA LEU A 234 8.95 -5.94 -16.73
C LEU A 234 8.66 -7.26 -17.48
N PRO A 235 8.24 -8.33 -16.78
CA PRO A 235 7.88 -9.58 -17.43
C PRO A 235 6.70 -9.39 -18.40
N PRO A 236 6.69 -10.11 -19.54
CA PRO A 236 5.55 -10.07 -20.46
C PRO A 236 4.23 -10.46 -19.79
N GLY A 237 3.13 -9.78 -20.16
CA GLY A 237 1.78 -10.07 -19.67
C GLY A 237 1.46 -9.51 -18.28
N VAL A 238 2.41 -8.84 -17.61
CA VAL A 238 2.15 -8.27 -16.27
C VAL A 238 1.14 -7.13 -16.32
N LYS A 239 1.20 -6.26 -17.33
CA LYS A 239 0.25 -5.14 -17.46
C LYS A 239 -1.19 -5.60 -17.70
N GLU A 240 -1.35 -6.69 -18.45
CA GLU A 240 -2.65 -7.27 -18.80
C GLU A 240 -3.18 -8.24 -17.72
N MET A 241 -2.40 -8.55 -16.69
CA MET A 241 -2.76 -9.53 -15.66
C MET A 241 -4.13 -9.22 -15.05
N ASN A 242 -4.39 -7.98 -14.71
CA ASN A 242 -5.63 -7.56 -14.06
C ASN A 242 -6.85 -7.56 -14.99
N ASP A 243 -6.67 -7.57 -16.30
CA ASP A 243 -7.79 -7.57 -17.24
C ASP A 243 -8.59 -8.88 -17.18
N THR A 244 -7.94 -9.97 -16.81
CA THR A 244 -8.58 -11.28 -16.63
C THR A 244 -9.02 -11.55 -15.20
N MET A 245 -8.53 -10.79 -14.23
CA MET A 245 -8.78 -11.02 -12.79
C MET A 245 -9.89 -10.15 -12.21
N VAL A 246 -10.15 -8.99 -12.80
CA VAL A 246 -11.22 -8.11 -12.33
C VAL A 246 -12.58 -8.66 -12.76
N ILE A 247 -13.37 -9.10 -11.79
CA ILE A 247 -14.75 -9.53 -12.04
C ILE A 247 -15.64 -8.27 -12.06
N PRO A 248 -16.39 -8.01 -13.16
CA PRO A 248 -17.33 -6.91 -13.18
C PRO A 248 -18.34 -7.04 -12.03
N SER A 249 -18.61 -5.95 -11.36
CA SER A 249 -19.44 -5.87 -10.14
C SER A 249 -20.94 -6.23 -10.34
N SER A 250 -21.34 -6.74 -11.49
CA SER A 250 -22.69 -7.24 -11.77
C SER A 250 -22.96 -8.68 -11.31
N GLY A 251 -21.96 -9.39 -10.77
CA GLY A 251 -22.05 -10.80 -10.40
C GLY A 251 -22.16 -11.11 -8.91
N TYR A 252 -22.02 -10.12 -8.01
CA TYR A 252 -22.14 -10.38 -6.57
C TYR A 252 -23.54 -9.99 -6.06
N GLN A 253 -24.42 -10.95 -5.91
CA GLN A 253 -25.62 -10.80 -5.08
C GLN A 253 -25.20 -10.89 -3.61
N THR A 254 -25.58 -9.89 -2.82
CA THR A 254 -25.25 -9.76 -1.39
C THR A 254 -26.03 -10.73 -0.49
N GLU A 255 -26.85 -11.61 -1.04
CA GLU A 255 -27.77 -12.46 -0.27
C GLU A 255 -27.16 -13.77 0.25
N ASP A 256 -25.99 -14.21 -0.21
CA ASP A 256 -25.40 -15.49 0.18
C ASP A 256 -24.28 -15.39 1.24
N CYS A 257 -24.20 -14.31 2.01
CA CYS A 257 -23.03 -13.99 2.83
C CYS A 257 -23.30 -13.78 4.33
N LEU A 258 -24.41 -14.35 4.88
CA LEU A 258 -24.62 -14.38 6.35
C LEU A 258 -25.00 -15.77 6.82
#